data_ef44bc94b5cfdd32db1e478733b0205d
#
_entry.id   ef44bc94b5cfdd32db1e478733b0205d
#
_cell.length_a   1.000
_cell.length_b   1.000
_cell.length_c   1.000
_cell.angle_alpha   90.00
_cell.angle_beta   90.00
_cell.angle_gamma   90.00
#
_symmetry.space_group_name_H-M   'P 1'
#
loop_
_entity.id
_entity.type
_entity.pdbx_description
1 polymer ?
#
loop_
_entity_poly.entity_id
_entity_poly.type
_entity_poly.pdbx_seq_one_letter_code
_entity_poly.pdbx_strand_id
1 'polypeptide(L)'
;MFRRLLLAAVASIAATAFAHAAEIAISCGAVGTELELCKGGAEAWAKKTGNTVKVVSTPNETNERLALYQQLLSAGASDIDVFQIDVIWPGILGSHFIDLAPYSKGAEKAHFPAIVANNTVDGKLVAMPWFTDGGVLYYRKDLLEKYGAQPPTTWQELTDIAAKIQEGERKAGNDKFWGFVFQGKAYEGLTCDALEWIASSRIEQRRFR
;
A
#
# COMPACT_ATOMS: atom_id res chain seq x y z
N MET A 1 37.75 -47.45 60.05
CA MET A 1 36.97 -47.52 58.81
C MET A 1 36.31 -46.18 58.58
N PHE A 2 36.94 -45.27 57.80
CA PHE A 2 36.42 -43.94 57.47
C PHE A 2 35.78 -43.98 56.08
N ARG A 3 34.47 -43.75 56.03
CA ARG A 3 33.70 -43.68 54.79
C ARG A 3 33.64 -42.20 54.36
N ARG A 4 34.43 -41.82 53.34
CA ARG A 4 34.41 -40.49 52.74
C ARG A 4 33.21 -40.38 51.82
N LEU A 5 32.25 -39.52 52.17
CA LEU A 5 31.19 -39.07 51.29
C LEU A 5 31.77 -37.96 50.40
N LEU A 6 31.80 -38.22 49.11
CA LEU A 6 32.05 -37.24 48.05
C LEU A 6 30.68 -36.62 47.67
N LEU A 7 30.46 -35.37 48.03
CA LEU A 7 29.36 -34.55 47.51
C LEU A 7 29.80 -34.03 46.14
N ALA A 8 29.21 -34.53 45.09
CA ALA A 8 29.30 -33.97 43.74
C ALA A 8 28.32 -32.81 43.62
N ALA A 9 28.82 -31.60 43.63
CA ALA A 9 28.01 -30.39 43.29
C ALA A 9 27.90 -30.32 41.77
N VAL A 10 26.70 -30.62 41.27
CA VAL A 10 26.33 -30.39 39.87
C VAL A 10 26.00 -28.89 39.72
N ALA A 11 26.92 -28.16 39.20
CA ALA A 11 26.70 -26.77 38.78
C ALA A 11 25.89 -26.75 37.49
N SER A 12 24.58 -26.53 37.58
CA SER A 12 23.73 -26.29 36.43
C SER A 12 24.05 -24.91 35.85
N ILE A 13 24.84 -24.87 34.79
CA ILE A 13 25.05 -23.66 34.00
C ILE A 13 23.76 -23.47 33.21
N ALA A 14 22.88 -22.59 33.68
CA ALA A 14 21.76 -22.08 32.91
C ALA A 14 22.36 -21.25 31.76
N ALA A 15 22.44 -21.84 30.58
CA ALA A 15 22.75 -21.12 29.35
C ALA A 15 21.57 -20.15 29.08
N THR A 16 21.67 -18.92 29.55
CA THR A 16 20.83 -17.84 29.08
C THR A 16 21.14 -17.62 27.62
N ALA A 17 20.33 -18.19 26.73
CA ALA A 17 20.35 -17.84 25.34
C ALA A 17 19.96 -16.34 25.27
N PHE A 18 20.94 -15.48 25.11
CA PHE A 18 20.69 -14.10 24.72
C PHE A 18 20.06 -14.19 23.34
N ALA A 19 18.75 -14.00 23.28
CA ALA A 19 18.08 -13.76 22.03
C ALA A 19 18.69 -12.47 21.45
N HIS A 20 19.59 -12.63 20.48
CA HIS A 20 20.09 -11.48 19.73
C HIS A 20 18.90 -10.78 19.10
N ALA A 21 18.79 -9.48 19.34
CA ALA A 21 17.82 -8.65 18.62
C ALA A 21 18.05 -8.82 17.11
N ALA A 22 17.01 -9.22 16.41
CA ALA A 22 17.08 -9.34 14.96
C ALA A 22 17.02 -7.93 14.34
N GLU A 23 17.78 -7.71 13.28
CA GLU A 23 17.60 -6.54 12.43
C GLU A 23 16.72 -6.95 11.25
N ILE A 24 15.68 -6.16 10.99
CA ILE A 24 14.75 -6.35 9.87
C ILE A 24 14.80 -5.11 8.99
N ALA A 25 14.97 -5.30 7.69
CA ALA A 25 14.90 -4.24 6.70
C ALA A 25 13.49 -4.18 6.09
N ILE A 26 12.84 -3.01 6.15
CA ILE A 26 11.53 -2.75 5.54
C ILE A 26 11.64 -1.67 4.47
N SER A 27 11.11 -1.93 3.28
CA SER A 27 10.94 -0.90 2.26
C SER A 27 9.65 -0.13 2.48
N CYS A 28 9.74 1.20 2.41
CA CYS A 28 8.61 2.11 2.58
C CYS A 28 8.49 3.01 1.36
N GLY A 29 7.24 3.28 0.93
CA GLY A 29 6.94 4.37 0.00
C GLY A 29 7.27 5.72 0.63
N ALA A 30 7.52 6.72 -0.20
CA ALA A 30 7.89 8.06 0.24
C ALA A 30 6.93 9.15 -0.26
N VAL A 31 5.73 8.77 -0.71
CA VAL A 31 4.71 9.71 -1.19
C VAL A 31 3.98 10.33 0.00
N GLY A 32 3.94 11.65 0.05
CA GLY A 32 3.26 12.38 1.12
C GLY A 32 3.79 12.00 2.51
N THR A 33 2.89 11.55 3.39
CA THR A 33 3.21 11.14 4.77
C THR A 33 3.51 9.64 4.93
N GLU A 34 3.51 8.86 3.85
CA GLU A 34 3.69 7.41 3.91
C GLU A 34 4.98 6.99 4.61
N LEU A 35 6.10 7.62 4.28
CA LEU A 35 7.40 7.31 4.88
C LEU A 35 7.40 7.54 6.39
N GLU A 36 6.78 8.61 6.85
CA GLU A 36 6.67 8.95 8.28
C GLU A 36 5.81 7.92 9.03
N LEU A 37 4.68 7.54 8.45
CA LEU A 37 3.79 6.51 9.02
C LEU A 37 4.48 5.14 9.04
N CYS A 38 5.20 4.79 7.99
CA CYS A 38 5.98 3.57 7.91
C CYS A 38 7.07 3.53 9.00
N LYS A 39 7.86 4.59 9.12
CA LYS A 39 8.89 4.71 10.17
C LYS A 39 8.28 4.60 11.56
N GLY A 40 7.21 5.34 11.82
CA GLY A 40 6.53 5.31 13.12
C GLY A 40 6.03 3.91 13.49
N GLY A 41 5.43 3.20 12.55
CA GLY A 41 5.00 1.80 12.74
C GLY A 41 6.16 0.85 12.99
N ALA A 42 7.24 0.97 12.20
CA ALA A 42 8.45 0.18 12.33
C ALA A 42 9.15 0.40 13.68
N GLU A 43 9.28 1.65 14.10
CA GLU A 43 9.87 2.02 15.40
C GLU A 43 9.01 1.51 16.59
N ALA A 44 7.69 1.61 16.49
CA ALA A 44 6.79 1.09 17.51
C ALA A 44 6.92 -0.43 17.65
N TRP A 45 7.04 -1.16 16.53
CA TRP A 45 7.28 -2.59 16.53
C TRP A 45 8.65 -2.93 17.12
N ALA A 46 9.71 -2.24 16.71
CA ALA A 46 11.06 -2.43 17.22
C ALA A 46 11.11 -2.26 18.75
N LYS A 47 10.51 -1.18 19.28
CA LYS A 47 10.40 -0.93 20.71
C LYS A 47 9.64 -2.03 21.45
N LYS A 48 8.54 -2.53 20.85
CA LYS A 48 7.70 -3.58 21.46
C LYS A 48 8.41 -4.92 21.53
N THR A 49 9.24 -5.24 20.54
CA THR A 49 9.86 -6.57 20.39
C THR A 49 11.31 -6.64 20.83
N GLY A 50 11.96 -5.50 21.05
CA GLY A 50 13.40 -5.42 21.34
C GLY A 50 14.27 -5.67 20.10
N ASN A 51 13.71 -5.70 18.91
CA ASN A 51 14.41 -5.83 17.64
C ASN A 51 14.82 -4.46 17.07
N THR A 52 15.60 -4.46 16.00
CA THR A 52 15.95 -3.25 15.23
C THR A 52 15.27 -3.28 13.87
N VAL A 53 14.93 -2.10 13.33
CA VAL A 53 14.37 -1.98 11.98
C VAL A 53 15.16 -0.95 11.19
N LYS A 54 15.61 -1.38 10.02
CA LYS A 54 16.21 -0.52 9.00
C LYS A 54 15.13 -0.16 7.98
N VAL A 55 14.80 1.12 7.85
CA VAL A 55 13.89 1.60 6.82
C VAL A 55 14.67 1.90 5.54
N VAL A 56 14.31 1.22 4.46
CA VAL A 56 14.89 1.39 3.14
C VAL A 56 13.96 2.27 2.31
N SER A 57 14.47 3.42 1.88
CA SER A 57 13.75 4.31 0.96
C SER A 57 13.79 3.74 -0.46
N THR A 58 12.67 3.79 -1.14
CA THR A 58 12.49 3.28 -2.51
C THR A 58 11.97 4.39 -3.43
N PRO A 59 12.04 4.23 -4.76
CA PRO A 59 11.50 5.20 -5.71
C PRO A 59 10.04 5.54 -5.43
N ASN A 60 9.66 6.81 -5.61
CA ASN A 60 8.28 7.26 -5.46
C ASN A 60 7.40 6.81 -6.63
N GLU A 61 7.97 6.71 -7.83
CA GLU A 61 7.26 6.28 -9.02
C GLU A 61 7.05 4.76 -8.95
N THR A 62 5.79 4.35 -9.11
CA THR A 62 5.33 2.97 -8.89
C THR A 62 6.03 1.97 -9.81
N ASN A 63 6.19 2.27 -11.10
CA ASN A 63 6.83 1.36 -12.04
C ASN A 63 8.33 1.22 -11.77
N GLU A 64 9.01 2.30 -11.36
CA GLU A 64 10.43 2.25 -10.99
C GLU A 64 10.64 1.39 -9.74
N ARG A 65 9.74 1.51 -8.75
CA ARG A 65 9.76 0.68 -7.54
C ARG A 65 9.48 -0.79 -7.85
N LEU A 66 8.51 -1.08 -8.72
CA LEU A 66 8.24 -2.45 -9.16
C LEU A 66 9.46 -3.06 -9.84
N ALA A 67 10.11 -2.34 -10.74
CA ALA A 67 11.32 -2.81 -11.43
C ALA A 67 12.46 -3.10 -10.45
N LEU A 68 12.66 -2.24 -9.45
CA LEU A 68 13.63 -2.48 -8.37
C LEU A 68 13.32 -3.76 -7.60
N TYR A 69 12.06 -3.97 -7.20
CA TYR A 69 11.66 -5.16 -6.47
C TYR A 69 11.82 -6.44 -7.29
N GLN A 70 11.44 -6.41 -8.56
CA GLN A 70 11.65 -7.54 -9.47
C GLN A 70 13.13 -7.88 -9.61
N GLN A 71 14.00 -6.89 -9.71
CA GLN A 71 15.45 -7.10 -9.77
C GLN A 71 15.98 -7.74 -8.50
N LEU A 72 15.64 -7.19 -7.32
CA LEU A 72 16.12 -7.71 -6.03
C LEU A 72 15.60 -9.13 -5.76
N LEU A 73 14.31 -9.35 -5.94
CA LEU A 73 13.68 -10.65 -5.69
C LEU A 73 14.16 -11.73 -6.65
N SER A 74 14.34 -11.41 -7.94
CA SER A 74 14.88 -12.34 -8.93
C SER A 74 16.34 -12.70 -8.67
N ALA A 75 17.12 -11.77 -8.09
CA ALA A 75 18.51 -12.01 -7.69
C ALA A 75 18.62 -12.78 -6.37
N GLY A 76 17.52 -13.02 -5.66
CA GLY A 76 17.54 -13.61 -4.31
C GLY A 76 18.25 -12.70 -3.29
N ALA A 77 18.21 -11.37 -3.50
CA ALA A 77 18.82 -10.41 -2.60
C ALA A 77 18.14 -10.43 -1.22
N SER A 78 18.93 -10.26 -0.18
CA SER A 78 18.49 -10.25 1.23
C SER A 78 18.54 -8.86 1.87
N ASP A 79 18.55 -7.80 1.04
CA ASP A 79 18.66 -6.42 1.52
C ASP A 79 17.36 -5.87 2.12
N ILE A 80 16.23 -6.51 1.81
CA ILE A 80 14.90 -6.14 2.25
C ILE A 80 14.14 -7.39 2.69
N ASP A 81 13.67 -7.41 3.92
CA ASP A 81 12.89 -8.52 4.50
C ASP A 81 11.38 -8.30 4.34
N VAL A 82 10.93 -7.05 4.40
CA VAL A 82 9.52 -6.67 4.31
C VAL A 82 9.34 -5.61 3.23
N PHE A 83 8.45 -5.91 2.29
CA PHE A 83 8.17 -5.05 1.13
C PHE A 83 6.82 -4.36 1.30
N GLN A 84 6.79 -3.03 1.20
CA GLN A 84 5.55 -2.31 0.94
C GLN A 84 5.24 -2.45 -0.54
N ILE A 85 4.15 -3.13 -0.86
CA ILE A 85 3.75 -3.41 -2.24
C ILE A 85 2.45 -2.68 -2.61
N ASP A 86 2.28 -2.48 -3.89
CA ASP A 86 1.08 -1.89 -4.47
C ASP A 86 -0.05 -2.91 -4.63
N VAL A 87 -1.29 -2.44 -4.73
CA VAL A 87 -2.50 -3.25 -4.84
C VAL A 87 -2.50 -4.20 -6.05
N ILE A 88 -1.81 -3.85 -7.13
CA ILE A 88 -1.74 -4.68 -8.34
C ILE A 88 -0.57 -5.67 -8.34
N TRP A 89 0.33 -5.62 -7.36
CA TRP A 89 1.54 -6.45 -7.35
C TRP A 89 1.43 -7.84 -6.69
N PRO A 90 0.43 -8.18 -5.87
CA PRO A 90 0.33 -9.54 -5.33
C PRO A 90 0.42 -10.62 -6.41
N GLY A 91 -0.29 -10.45 -7.53
CA GLY A 91 -0.22 -11.39 -8.65
C GLY A 91 1.10 -11.40 -9.42
N ILE A 92 1.88 -10.31 -9.35
CA ILE A 92 3.16 -10.17 -10.06
C ILE A 92 4.31 -10.72 -9.24
N LEU A 93 4.32 -10.43 -7.93
CA LEU A 93 5.44 -10.72 -7.03
C LEU A 93 5.18 -11.88 -6.06
N GLY A 94 3.94 -12.36 -5.98
CA GLY A 94 3.49 -13.31 -4.95
C GLY A 94 4.29 -14.61 -4.89
N SER A 95 4.89 -15.06 -6.01
CA SER A 95 5.74 -16.24 -6.05
C SER A 95 7.04 -16.10 -5.24
N HIS A 96 7.45 -14.86 -4.97
CA HIS A 96 8.65 -14.55 -4.16
C HIS A 96 8.34 -14.40 -2.66
N PHE A 97 7.06 -14.33 -2.28
CA PHE A 97 6.67 -14.08 -0.90
C PHE A 97 6.23 -15.37 -0.19
N ILE A 98 6.44 -15.38 1.11
CA ILE A 98 5.99 -16.47 1.97
C ILE A 98 4.47 -16.40 2.19
N ASP A 99 3.85 -17.51 2.55
CA ASP A 99 2.48 -17.51 3.04
C ASP A 99 2.44 -16.92 4.47
N LEU A 100 1.71 -15.81 4.64
CA LEU A 100 1.54 -15.13 5.92
C LEU A 100 0.39 -15.69 6.76
N ALA A 101 -0.49 -16.53 6.21
CA ALA A 101 -1.64 -17.06 6.93
C ALA A 101 -1.27 -17.78 8.25
N PRO A 102 -0.20 -18.60 8.31
CA PRO A 102 0.22 -19.24 9.57
C PRO A 102 0.70 -18.23 10.63
N TYR A 103 1.15 -17.05 10.22
CA TYR A 103 1.75 -16.03 11.10
C TYR A 103 0.79 -14.91 11.48
N SER A 104 -0.27 -14.68 10.70
CA SER A 104 -1.24 -13.59 10.89
C SER A 104 -2.08 -13.74 12.15
N LYS A 105 -2.23 -14.97 12.68
CA LYS A 105 -3.08 -15.31 13.84
C LYS A 105 -4.52 -14.82 13.69
N GLY A 106 -5.00 -14.72 12.44
CA GLY A 106 -6.34 -14.25 12.12
C GLY A 106 -6.49 -12.73 12.01
N ALA A 107 -5.39 -11.98 12.06
CA ALA A 107 -5.43 -10.51 11.95
C ALA A 107 -5.97 -10.06 10.59
N GLU A 108 -5.83 -10.86 9.53
CA GLU A 108 -6.39 -10.59 8.20
C GLU A 108 -7.92 -10.41 8.23
N LYS A 109 -8.61 -11.03 9.17
CA LYS A 109 -10.08 -10.95 9.31
C LYS A 109 -10.60 -9.58 9.76
N ALA A 110 -9.72 -8.73 10.27
CA ALA A 110 -10.04 -7.35 10.63
C ALA A 110 -10.04 -6.38 9.43
N HIS A 111 -9.63 -6.86 8.25
CA HIS A 111 -9.53 -6.06 7.04
C HIS A 111 -10.68 -6.34 6.06
N PHE A 112 -10.82 -5.49 5.04
CA PHE A 112 -11.83 -5.68 4.01
C PHE A 112 -11.61 -7.00 3.26
N PRO A 113 -12.62 -7.87 3.17
CA PRO A 113 -12.48 -9.19 2.53
C PRO A 113 -11.97 -9.13 1.09
N ALA A 114 -12.37 -8.11 0.33
CA ALA A 114 -11.92 -7.92 -1.04
C ALA A 114 -10.41 -7.66 -1.13
N ILE A 115 -9.84 -6.91 -0.18
CA ILE A 115 -8.39 -6.63 -0.15
C ILE A 115 -7.63 -7.90 0.26
N VAL A 116 -8.13 -8.63 1.26
CA VAL A 116 -7.53 -9.90 1.66
C VAL A 116 -7.56 -10.92 0.50
N ALA A 117 -8.67 -10.99 -0.23
CA ALA A 117 -8.77 -11.84 -1.41
C ALA A 117 -7.78 -11.44 -2.52
N ASN A 118 -7.61 -10.15 -2.78
CA ASN A 118 -6.60 -9.63 -3.72
C ASN A 118 -5.16 -10.00 -3.31
N ASN A 119 -4.90 -9.99 -2.00
CA ASN A 119 -3.59 -10.31 -1.42
C ASN A 119 -3.38 -11.83 -1.26
N THR A 120 -4.32 -12.65 -1.72
CA THR A 120 -4.22 -14.12 -1.68
C THR A 120 -4.00 -14.64 -3.09
N VAL A 121 -2.82 -15.19 -3.33
CA VAL A 121 -2.39 -15.71 -4.64
C VAL A 121 -2.14 -17.21 -4.49
N ASP A 122 -2.74 -18.02 -5.35
CA ASP A 122 -2.64 -19.48 -5.32
C ASP A 122 -2.89 -20.08 -3.92
N GLY A 123 -3.86 -19.53 -3.20
CA GLY A 123 -4.24 -19.98 -1.87
C GLY A 123 -3.31 -19.52 -0.74
N LYS A 124 -2.28 -18.71 -1.01
CA LYS A 124 -1.35 -18.15 -0.03
C LYS A 124 -1.65 -16.68 0.21
N LEU A 125 -1.72 -16.28 1.45
CA LEU A 125 -1.79 -14.86 1.84
C LEU A 125 -0.38 -14.25 1.71
N VAL A 126 -0.08 -13.63 0.57
CA VAL A 126 1.25 -13.10 0.26
C VAL A 126 1.50 -11.69 0.77
N ALA A 127 0.45 -10.98 1.17
CA ALA A 127 0.56 -9.66 1.76
C ALA A 127 -0.55 -9.40 2.79
N MET A 128 -0.24 -8.62 3.81
CA MET A 128 -1.23 -8.07 4.75
C MET A 128 -1.66 -6.68 4.29
N PRO A 129 -2.95 -6.35 4.37
CA PRO A 129 -3.42 -4.99 4.09
C PRO A 129 -2.81 -4.00 5.08
N TRP A 130 -2.35 -2.86 4.58
CA TRP A 130 -1.87 -1.77 5.42
C TRP A 130 -2.83 -0.58 5.39
N PHE A 131 -3.03 0.01 4.22
CA PHE A 131 -4.00 1.05 3.95
C PHE A 131 -4.67 0.80 2.59
N THR A 132 -5.69 1.56 2.30
CA THR A 132 -6.37 1.52 1.00
C THR A 132 -6.70 2.93 0.57
N ASP A 133 -6.66 3.14 -0.73
CA ASP A 133 -7.12 4.38 -1.36
C ASP A 133 -8.59 4.24 -1.76
N GLY A 134 -9.24 5.38 -1.92
CA GLY A 134 -10.58 5.48 -2.47
C GLY A 134 -10.62 6.54 -3.57
N GLY A 135 -11.25 6.22 -4.68
CA GLY A 135 -11.51 7.18 -5.75
C GLY A 135 -12.41 8.30 -5.22
N VAL A 136 -11.96 9.56 -5.31
CA VAL A 136 -12.72 10.74 -4.90
C VAL A 136 -12.56 11.85 -5.93
N LEU A 137 -13.62 12.63 -6.11
CA LEU A 137 -13.59 13.81 -6.95
C LEU A 137 -13.29 15.06 -6.12
N TYR A 138 -12.10 15.62 -6.29
CA TYR A 138 -11.78 16.95 -5.78
C TYR A 138 -12.31 18.01 -6.74
N TYR A 139 -13.02 19.02 -6.23
CA TYR A 139 -13.58 20.06 -7.05
C TYR A 139 -13.40 21.46 -6.48
N ARG A 140 -13.36 22.43 -7.34
CA ARG A 140 -13.32 23.87 -7.02
C ARG A 140 -14.73 24.33 -6.72
N LYS A 141 -15.08 24.40 -5.43
CA LYS A 141 -16.39 24.85 -4.95
C LYS A 141 -16.74 26.26 -5.47
N ASP A 142 -15.77 27.16 -5.42
CA ASP A 142 -15.91 28.54 -5.91
C ASP A 142 -16.25 28.62 -7.40
N LEU A 143 -15.70 27.74 -8.23
CA LEU A 143 -16.03 27.70 -9.65
C LEU A 143 -17.40 27.08 -9.90
N LEU A 144 -17.78 26.04 -9.18
CA LEU A 144 -19.12 25.50 -9.28
C LEU A 144 -20.17 26.57 -8.94
N GLU A 145 -19.98 27.33 -7.85
CA GLU A 145 -20.85 28.44 -7.45
C GLU A 145 -20.87 29.53 -8.49
N LYS A 146 -19.72 29.97 -9.02
CA LYS A 146 -19.59 30.99 -10.07
C LYS A 146 -20.40 30.66 -11.33
N TYR A 147 -20.41 29.37 -11.72
CA TYR A 147 -21.09 28.92 -12.92
C TYR A 147 -22.47 28.28 -12.67
N GLY A 148 -23.01 28.41 -11.44
CA GLY A 148 -24.32 27.90 -11.06
C GLY A 148 -24.46 26.37 -11.21
N ALA A 149 -23.39 25.64 -10.90
CA ALA A 149 -23.36 24.19 -10.95
C ALA A 149 -23.29 23.56 -9.55
N GLN A 150 -23.74 22.31 -9.45
CA GLN A 150 -23.55 21.47 -8.27
C GLN A 150 -22.46 20.44 -8.55
N PRO A 151 -21.87 19.79 -7.53
CA PRO A 151 -20.99 18.65 -7.75
C PRO A 151 -21.67 17.57 -8.61
N PRO A 152 -21.00 17.06 -9.65
CA PRO A 152 -21.62 16.08 -10.55
C PRO A 152 -21.86 14.74 -9.83
N THR A 153 -22.93 14.06 -10.23
CA THR A 153 -23.31 12.72 -9.75
C THR A 153 -23.18 11.66 -10.82
N THR A 154 -22.97 12.07 -12.07
CA THR A 154 -22.78 11.18 -13.23
C THR A 154 -21.57 11.63 -14.06
N TRP A 155 -21.03 10.72 -14.88
CA TRP A 155 -19.94 11.05 -15.81
C TRP A 155 -20.36 12.09 -16.87
N GLN A 156 -21.63 12.08 -17.28
CA GLN A 156 -22.17 13.06 -18.22
C GLN A 156 -22.21 14.45 -17.58
N GLU A 157 -22.75 14.57 -16.35
CA GLU A 157 -22.75 15.83 -15.63
C GLU A 157 -21.34 16.37 -15.40
N LEU A 158 -20.36 15.50 -15.05
CA LEU A 158 -18.97 15.90 -14.93
C LEU A 158 -18.45 16.49 -16.23
N THR A 159 -18.72 15.82 -17.36
CA THR A 159 -18.28 16.29 -18.69
C THR A 159 -18.87 17.65 -19.04
N ASP A 160 -20.19 17.81 -18.85
CA ASP A 160 -20.91 19.03 -19.22
C ASP A 160 -20.48 20.22 -18.34
N ILE A 161 -20.35 19.99 -17.03
CA ILE A 161 -19.91 21.01 -16.06
C ILE A 161 -18.46 21.40 -16.33
N ALA A 162 -17.57 20.44 -16.54
CA ALA A 162 -16.17 20.67 -16.84
C ALA A 162 -16.00 21.49 -18.13
N ALA A 163 -16.73 21.13 -19.20
CA ALA A 163 -16.72 21.87 -20.47
C ALA A 163 -17.21 23.30 -20.29
N LYS A 164 -18.35 23.51 -19.60
CA LYS A 164 -18.92 24.83 -19.32
C LYS A 164 -17.95 25.73 -18.57
N ILE A 165 -17.34 25.23 -17.51
CA ILE A 165 -16.41 25.99 -16.69
C ILE A 165 -15.14 26.31 -17.47
N GLN A 166 -14.59 25.34 -18.21
CA GLN A 166 -13.40 25.52 -19.04
C GLN A 166 -13.61 26.63 -20.09
N GLU A 167 -14.73 26.59 -20.80
CA GLU A 167 -15.06 27.58 -21.79
C GLU A 167 -15.20 28.98 -21.16
N GLY A 168 -15.90 29.08 -20.03
CA GLY A 168 -16.11 30.33 -19.31
C GLY A 168 -14.82 30.93 -18.79
N GLU A 169 -13.95 30.11 -18.18
CA GLU A 169 -12.67 30.60 -17.66
C GLU A 169 -11.69 31.00 -18.79
N ARG A 170 -11.69 30.28 -19.90
CA ARG A 170 -10.89 30.67 -21.07
C ARG A 170 -11.37 31.98 -21.69
N LYS A 171 -12.68 32.18 -21.81
CA LYS A 171 -13.25 33.46 -22.25
C LYS A 171 -12.92 34.63 -21.30
N ALA A 172 -12.74 34.35 -20.00
CA ALA A 172 -12.32 35.33 -19.01
C ALA A 172 -10.80 35.61 -19.00
N GLY A 173 -10.04 35.05 -19.97
CA GLY A 173 -8.60 35.26 -20.12
C GLY A 173 -7.70 34.22 -19.48
N ASN A 174 -8.26 33.11 -18.97
CA ASN A 174 -7.48 32.01 -18.41
C ASN A 174 -7.29 30.90 -19.45
N ASP A 175 -6.51 31.18 -20.49
CA ASP A 175 -6.37 30.34 -21.70
C ASP A 175 -5.86 28.92 -21.38
N LYS A 176 -5.13 28.72 -20.26
CA LYS A 176 -4.55 27.44 -19.85
C LYS A 176 -5.43 26.66 -18.89
N PHE A 177 -6.65 27.14 -18.62
CA PHE A 177 -7.56 26.47 -17.71
C PHE A 177 -8.10 25.16 -18.31
N TRP A 178 -8.11 24.10 -17.48
CA TRP A 178 -8.71 22.79 -17.79
C TRP A 178 -9.86 22.52 -16.83
N GLY A 179 -11.00 22.11 -17.38
CA GLY A 179 -12.21 21.81 -16.61
C GLY A 179 -12.14 20.51 -15.83
N PHE A 180 -11.33 19.55 -16.31
CA PHE A 180 -11.09 18.29 -15.64
C PHE A 180 -9.65 17.84 -15.85
N VAL A 181 -9.05 17.26 -14.81
CA VAL A 181 -7.70 16.70 -14.85
C VAL A 181 -7.70 15.34 -14.14
N PHE A 182 -6.89 14.43 -14.63
CA PHE A 182 -6.73 13.08 -14.09
C PHE A 182 -5.32 12.56 -14.35
N GLN A 183 -4.97 11.44 -13.77
CA GLN A 183 -3.66 10.80 -13.96
C GLN A 183 -3.62 10.05 -15.29
N GLY A 184 -3.38 10.76 -16.38
CA GLY A 184 -3.40 10.24 -17.75
C GLY A 184 -2.04 9.78 -18.30
N LYS A 185 -0.95 9.84 -17.53
CA LYS A 185 0.34 9.30 -17.93
C LYS A 185 0.27 7.78 -18.01
N ALA A 186 0.99 7.16 -18.95
CA ALA A 186 1.09 5.69 -19.04
C ALA A 186 1.87 5.11 -17.84
N TYR A 187 1.19 4.85 -16.75
CA TYR A 187 1.69 4.22 -15.53
C TYR A 187 0.51 3.65 -14.72
N GLU A 188 0.77 3.11 -13.55
CA GLU A 188 -0.21 2.44 -12.69
C GLU A 188 -1.46 3.30 -12.42
N GLY A 189 -1.33 4.59 -12.09
CA GLY A 189 -2.46 5.48 -11.79
C GLY A 189 -3.50 5.58 -12.92
N LEU A 190 -3.10 5.52 -14.20
CA LEU A 190 -4.04 5.44 -15.31
C LEU A 190 -4.84 4.14 -15.31
N THR A 191 -4.25 3.03 -14.85
CA THR A 191 -4.95 1.75 -14.73
C THR A 191 -6.04 1.83 -13.67
N CYS A 192 -5.79 2.47 -12.55
CA CYS A 192 -6.76 2.70 -11.48
C CYS A 192 -7.92 3.57 -11.96
N ASP A 193 -7.64 4.72 -12.56
CA ASP A 193 -8.66 5.62 -13.13
C ASP A 193 -9.52 4.93 -14.18
N ALA A 194 -8.89 4.20 -15.11
CA ALA A 194 -9.59 3.49 -16.18
C ALA A 194 -10.50 2.38 -15.62
N LEU A 195 -10.04 1.67 -14.59
CA LEU A 195 -10.86 0.64 -13.93
C LEU A 195 -12.10 1.25 -13.26
N GLU A 196 -11.97 2.39 -12.60
CA GLU A 196 -13.08 3.12 -11.99
C GLU A 196 -14.13 3.52 -13.03
N TRP A 197 -13.69 4.10 -14.16
CA TRP A 197 -14.60 4.50 -15.23
C TRP A 197 -15.33 3.30 -15.86
N ILE A 198 -14.61 2.22 -16.15
CA ILE A 198 -15.19 1.01 -16.74
C ILE A 198 -16.17 0.34 -15.77
N ALA A 199 -15.80 0.22 -14.48
CA ALA A 199 -16.63 -0.44 -13.49
C ALA A 199 -17.92 0.36 -13.22
N SER A 200 -17.81 1.69 -13.03
CA SER A 200 -18.97 2.55 -12.77
C SER A 200 -19.91 2.67 -13.96
N SER A 201 -19.39 2.75 -15.20
CA SER A 201 -20.22 2.78 -16.41
C SER A 201 -21.01 1.49 -16.60
N ARG A 202 -20.48 0.32 -16.25
CA ARG A 202 -21.20 -0.95 -16.28
C ARG A 202 -22.34 -1.01 -15.25
N ILE A 203 -22.16 -0.43 -14.08
CA ILE A 203 -23.18 -0.35 -13.04
C ILE A 203 -24.33 0.56 -13.51
N GLU A 204 -24.00 1.70 -14.11
CA GLU A 204 -24.98 2.63 -14.66
C GLU A 204 -25.84 1.98 -15.73
N GLN A 205 -25.25 1.25 -16.69
CA GLN A 205 -25.97 0.53 -17.72
C GLN A 205 -26.91 -0.58 -17.19
N ARG A 206 -26.60 -1.19 -16.03
CA ARG A 206 -27.47 -2.21 -15.41
C ARG A 206 -28.68 -1.63 -14.68
N ARG A 207 -28.64 -0.37 -14.27
CA ARG A 207 -29.78 0.30 -13.61
C ARG A 207 -30.90 0.67 -14.58
N PHE A 208 -30.61 0.74 -15.87
CA PHE A 208 -31.57 1.10 -16.94
C PHE A 208 -32.04 -0.10 -17.75
N ARG A 209 -31.77 -1.32 -17.34
CA ARG A 209 -32.30 -2.58 -17.88
C ARG A 209 -33.20 -3.25 -16.85
#